data_1cdc567b8dd5514f64d5633ef218222c
#
_entry.id   1cdc567b8dd5514f64d5633ef218222c
#
_cell.length_a   1.000
_cell.length_b   1.000
_cell.length_c   1.000
_cell.angle_alpha   90.00
_cell.angle_beta   90.00
_cell.angle_gamma   90.00
#
_symmetry.space_group_name_H-M   'P 1'
#
loop_
_entity.id
_entity.type
_entity.pdbx_description
1 polymer ?
#
loop_
_entity_poly.entity_id
_entity_poly.type
_entity_poly.pdbx_seq_one_letter_code
_entity_poly.pdbx_strand_id
1 'polypeptide(L)'
;MKRRTKVTLIVTSCVVAVGLLAATGVTTYHKMTHKSGATVKTGYQSYTVTTSPALSMSGKVAASKTQMLNTPTGKLQQINVNNGQSVKSGDILLTVTNTDMQEAIDNQNDVIAKSNRAINGATSALRNAQQSYNQADPEAKSALKDGVTQAQQAVTDANTDAQDAQNKLVDLQNKLNVNLTAPFDGIVSVDDNTKDGLPALTMNTTEKVLQATVSEYDYNKVHSGDKVTVSGIDGTPNQTTAIDKIEQIPAEKSKGTTYYPFSAHVNENFLYGQSVKVKVPQNDLKVPSTAVYKGNIYKIIDGKASRVNADVTKAGTSYIVKSGVAKDEKVVLNPDSHLKNGEAIND
;
A
#
# COMPACT_ATOMS: atom_id res chain seq x y z
N MET A 1 -44.42 14.69 36.52
CA MET A 1 -43.70 15.56 37.48
C MET A 1 -42.43 14.95 38.12
N LYS A 2 -41.78 13.90 37.56
CA LYS A 2 -40.59 13.25 38.19
C LYS A 2 -39.24 13.50 37.47
N ARG A 3 -39.21 14.25 36.37
CA ARG A 3 -37.94 14.54 35.63
C ARG A 3 -37.31 15.91 35.96
N ARG A 4 -38.05 16.85 36.55
CA ARG A 4 -37.50 18.20 36.87
C ARG A 4 -36.72 18.27 38.19
N THR A 5 -37.01 17.37 39.14
CA THR A 5 -36.32 17.34 40.45
C THR A 5 -34.90 16.75 40.41
N LYS A 6 -34.59 15.83 39.44
CA LYS A 6 -33.25 15.25 39.31
C LYS A 6 -32.21 16.20 38.67
N VAL A 7 -32.64 17.10 37.78
CA VAL A 7 -31.74 18.03 37.11
C VAL A 7 -31.35 19.17 38.07
N THR A 8 -32.26 19.61 38.90
CA THR A 8 -31.99 20.69 39.90
C THR A 8 -31.02 20.22 40.99
N LEU A 9 -31.03 18.95 41.36
CA LEU A 9 -30.12 18.41 42.38
C LEU A 9 -28.69 18.26 41.86
N ILE A 10 -28.50 17.96 40.56
CA ILE A 10 -27.19 17.84 39.96
C ILE A 10 -26.55 19.19 39.74
N VAL A 11 -27.31 20.22 39.36
CA VAL A 11 -26.80 21.57 39.16
C VAL A 11 -26.40 22.23 40.50
N THR A 12 -27.16 22.00 41.57
CA THR A 12 -26.78 22.50 42.90
C THR A 12 -25.54 21.83 43.49
N SER A 13 -25.36 20.52 43.22
CA SER A 13 -24.17 19.78 43.63
C SER A 13 -22.89 20.27 42.90
N CYS A 14 -22.94 20.56 41.59
CA CYS A 14 -21.82 21.11 40.86
C CYS A 14 -21.43 22.51 41.27
N VAL A 15 -22.39 23.37 41.60
CA VAL A 15 -22.10 24.75 42.04
C VAL A 15 -21.43 24.76 43.41
N VAL A 16 -21.82 23.90 44.33
CA VAL A 16 -21.18 23.78 45.66
C VAL A 16 -19.78 23.20 45.54
N ALA A 17 -19.53 22.23 44.64
CA ALA A 17 -18.19 21.66 44.41
C ALA A 17 -17.22 22.70 43.80
N VAL A 18 -17.67 23.53 42.85
CA VAL A 18 -16.86 24.57 42.24
C VAL A 18 -16.59 25.71 43.28
N GLY A 19 -17.57 26.04 44.11
CA GLY A 19 -17.39 27.03 45.19
C GLY A 19 -16.37 26.59 46.24
N LEU A 20 -16.35 25.30 46.62
CA LEU A 20 -15.39 24.73 47.58
C LEU A 20 -13.97 24.67 46.98
N LEU A 21 -13.83 24.36 45.70
CA LEU A 21 -12.53 24.36 45.02
C LEU A 21 -11.97 25.77 44.84
N ALA A 22 -12.83 26.77 44.59
CA ALA A 22 -12.42 28.17 44.54
C ALA A 22 -11.99 28.71 45.92
N ALA A 23 -12.71 28.34 46.98
CA ALA A 23 -12.39 28.78 48.36
C ALA A 23 -11.08 28.12 48.86
N THR A 24 -10.80 26.85 48.53
CA THR A 24 -9.53 26.20 48.86
C THR A 24 -8.38 26.71 48.00
N GLY A 25 -8.62 27.07 46.73
CA GLY A 25 -7.63 27.69 45.84
C GLY A 25 -7.20 29.09 46.31
N VAL A 26 -8.15 29.90 46.76
CA VAL A 26 -7.86 31.25 47.26
C VAL A 26 -7.13 31.23 48.61
N THR A 27 -7.48 30.29 49.51
CA THR A 27 -6.78 30.15 50.80
C THR A 27 -5.37 29.58 50.66
N THR A 28 -5.11 28.70 49.71
CA THR A 28 -3.75 28.24 49.41
C THR A 28 -2.95 29.30 48.67
N TYR A 29 -3.56 30.08 47.78
CA TYR A 29 -2.90 31.21 47.11
C TYR A 29 -2.52 32.31 48.12
N HIS A 30 -3.42 32.68 49.05
CA HIS A 30 -3.11 33.67 50.13
C HIS A 30 -2.05 33.15 51.12
N LYS A 31 -2.00 31.82 51.39
CA LYS A 31 -0.94 31.25 52.23
C LYS A 31 0.43 31.23 51.57
N MET A 32 0.47 31.17 50.23
CA MET A 32 1.74 31.26 49.48
C MET A 32 2.26 32.69 49.33
N THR A 33 1.39 33.73 49.39
CA THR A 33 1.80 35.14 49.23
C THR A 33 2.26 35.83 50.50
N HIS A 34 2.09 35.22 51.69
CA HIS A 34 2.49 35.80 52.96
C HIS A 34 3.55 34.98 53.72
N LYS A 35 4.55 34.41 53.02
CA LYS A 35 5.83 34.08 53.65
C LYS A 35 6.80 35.21 53.42
N SER A 36 6.72 36.19 54.32
CA SER A 36 7.66 37.26 54.49
C SER A 36 9.07 36.74 54.77
N GLY A 37 10.05 37.19 54.01
CA GLY A 37 11.39 37.42 54.51
C GLY A 37 12.33 36.23 54.65
N ALA A 38 12.34 35.27 53.67
CA ALA A 38 13.60 34.62 53.34
C ALA A 38 14.10 35.24 52.05
N THR A 39 15.24 35.89 52.05
CA THR A 39 16.02 36.17 50.84
C THR A 39 16.22 34.87 50.12
N VAL A 40 15.31 34.56 49.17
CA VAL A 40 15.49 33.48 48.23
C VAL A 40 16.74 33.89 47.46
N LYS A 41 17.89 33.27 47.76
CA LYS A 41 19.00 33.25 46.84
C LYS A 41 18.37 32.70 45.54
N THR A 42 18.22 33.51 44.55
CA THR A 42 17.75 33.13 43.20
C THR A 42 18.82 32.24 42.62
N GLY A 43 18.76 30.93 43.00
CA GLY A 43 19.56 29.91 42.36
C GLY A 43 19.06 29.79 40.92
N TYR A 44 19.96 29.73 39.98
CA TYR A 44 19.61 29.40 38.62
C TYR A 44 19.00 27.99 38.56
N GLN A 45 17.91 27.84 37.85
CA GLN A 45 17.29 26.52 37.62
C GLN A 45 18.05 25.75 36.57
N SER A 46 18.05 24.43 36.67
CA SER A 46 18.63 23.55 35.68
C SER A 46 17.58 22.94 34.72
N TYR A 47 18.03 22.59 33.54
CA TYR A 47 17.27 21.84 32.55
C TYR A 47 18.12 20.71 32.00
N THR A 48 17.60 19.50 31.99
CA THR A 48 18.26 18.34 31.36
C THR A 48 17.98 18.36 29.85
N VAL A 49 19.05 18.38 29.06
CA VAL A 49 18.95 18.38 27.59
C VAL A 49 18.30 17.09 27.11
N THR A 50 17.24 17.21 26.37
CA THR A 50 16.50 16.09 25.81
C THR A 50 16.51 16.11 24.29
N THR A 51 16.24 14.97 23.68
CA THR A 51 15.99 14.92 22.23
C THR A 51 14.65 15.56 21.89
N SER A 52 14.52 16.01 20.66
CA SER A 52 13.23 16.44 20.10
C SER A 52 12.19 15.33 20.23
N PRO A 53 10.92 15.65 20.45
CA PRO A 53 9.86 14.63 20.46
C PRO A 53 9.84 13.86 19.16
N ALA A 54 9.54 12.56 19.23
CA ALA A 54 9.35 11.76 18.04
C ALA A 54 8.23 12.33 17.16
N LEU A 55 8.44 12.36 15.87
CA LEU A 55 7.37 12.68 14.92
C LEU A 55 6.31 11.58 14.99
N SER A 56 5.05 11.99 15.06
CA SER A 56 3.92 11.07 15.16
C SER A 56 3.02 11.25 13.95
N MET A 57 2.84 10.19 13.17
CA MET A 57 2.08 10.16 11.94
C MET A 57 1.08 9.01 11.98
N SER A 58 0.06 9.09 11.13
CA SER A 58 -0.89 7.99 10.92
C SER A 58 -0.59 7.31 9.61
N GLY A 59 -0.85 6.00 9.56
CA GLY A 59 -0.71 5.20 8.36
C GLY A 59 -1.74 4.08 8.31
N LYS A 60 -1.71 3.34 7.20
CA LYS A 60 -2.48 2.12 7.01
C LYS A 60 -1.57 0.98 6.57
N VAL A 61 -1.95 -0.22 6.91
CA VAL A 61 -1.28 -1.43 6.42
C VAL A 61 -1.91 -1.84 5.10
N ALA A 62 -1.08 -2.08 4.10
CA ALA A 62 -1.48 -2.52 2.77
C ALA A 62 -0.64 -3.71 2.30
N ALA A 63 -1.04 -4.36 1.23
CA ALA A 63 -0.15 -5.28 0.51
C ALA A 63 1.01 -4.50 -0.12
N SER A 64 2.19 -5.11 -0.21
CA SER A 64 3.35 -4.48 -0.86
C SER A 64 3.10 -4.24 -2.35
N LYS A 65 2.28 -5.10 -2.97
CA LYS A 65 1.80 -4.94 -4.35
C LYS A 65 0.32 -5.33 -4.44
N THR A 66 -0.47 -4.48 -5.08
CA THR A 66 -1.86 -4.72 -5.44
C THR A 66 -2.01 -4.54 -6.95
N GLN A 67 -2.68 -5.48 -7.60
CA GLN A 67 -2.91 -5.44 -9.04
C GLN A 67 -4.34 -5.86 -9.35
N MET A 68 -5.10 -4.96 -9.97
CA MET A 68 -6.39 -5.29 -10.57
C MET A 68 -6.14 -6.09 -11.86
N LEU A 69 -6.84 -7.20 -12.02
CA LEU A 69 -6.71 -8.05 -13.18
C LEU A 69 -7.76 -7.69 -14.23
N ASN A 70 -7.33 -7.61 -15.48
CA ASN A 70 -8.23 -7.40 -16.60
C ASN A 70 -8.90 -8.73 -16.94
N THR A 71 -10.18 -8.85 -16.65
CA THR A 71 -10.97 -10.04 -17.03
C THR A 71 -11.16 -10.08 -18.54
N PRO A 72 -10.89 -11.23 -19.21
CA PRO A 72 -11.14 -11.39 -20.64
C PRO A 72 -12.62 -11.18 -20.97
N THR A 73 -12.91 -10.68 -22.16
CA THR A 73 -14.28 -10.53 -22.67
C THR A 73 -14.89 -11.89 -23.03
N GLY A 74 -16.17 -12.07 -22.73
CA GLY A 74 -16.90 -13.30 -23.03
C GLY A 74 -17.88 -13.66 -21.93
N LYS A 75 -18.39 -14.89 -21.97
CA LYS A 75 -19.32 -15.42 -20.98
C LYS A 75 -18.55 -16.16 -19.89
N LEU A 76 -18.79 -15.83 -18.63
CA LEU A 76 -18.20 -16.54 -17.50
C LEU A 76 -18.57 -18.02 -17.57
N GLN A 77 -17.57 -18.89 -17.62
CA GLN A 77 -17.73 -20.33 -17.56
C GLN A 77 -17.58 -20.84 -16.13
N GLN A 78 -16.49 -20.44 -15.46
CA GLN A 78 -16.19 -20.91 -14.11
C GLN A 78 -15.29 -19.90 -13.37
N ILE A 79 -15.52 -19.76 -12.06
CA ILE A 79 -14.62 -19.13 -11.10
C ILE A 79 -13.96 -20.23 -10.30
N ASN A 80 -12.62 -20.28 -10.29
CA ASN A 80 -11.84 -21.35 -9.66
C ASN A 80 -11.30 -20.95 -8.27
N VAL A 81 -11.60 -19.73 -7.80
CA VAL A 81 -11.09 -19.18 -6.55
C VAL A 81 -12.20 -18.54 -5.74
N ASN A 82 -12.00 -18.50 -4.43
CA ASN A 82 -12.86 -17.81 -3.51
C ASN A 82 -12.22 -16.48 -3.07
N ASN A 83 -13.04 -15.52 -2.65
CA ASN A 83 -12.55 -14.29 -2.07
C ASN A 83 -11.66 -14.55 -0.85
N GLY A 84 -10.45 -13.97 -0.83
CA GLY A 84 -9.45 -14.17 0.23
C GLY A 84 -8.60 -15.44 0.09
N GLN A 85 -8.73 -16.20 -0.99
CA GLN A 85 -7.94 -17.40 -1.22
C GLN A 85 -6.49 -17.06 -1.59
N SER A 86 -5.54 -17.82 -1.02
CA SER A 86 -4.13 -17.79 -1.44
C SER A 86 -3.95 -18.59 -2.72
N VAL A 87 -3.24 -18.02 -3.68
CA VAL A 87 -2.93 -18.60 -4.99
C VAL A 87 -1.47 -18.41 -5.34
N LYS A 88 -0.96 -19.25 -6.23
CA LYS A 88 0.38 -19.16 -6.79
C LYS A 88 0.36 -18.55 -8.18
N SER A 89 1.47 -17.99 -8.60
CA SER A 89 1.67 -17.53 -9.98
C SER A 89 1.36 -18.65 -10.97
N GLY A 90 0.51 -18.35 -11.97
CA GLY A 90 0.04 -19.29 -12.97
C GLY A 90 -1.25 -20.04 -12.61
N ASP A 91 -1.73 -20.00 -11.37
CA ASP A 91 -3.01 -20.63 -11.01
C ASP A 91 -4.16 -19.99 -11.80
N ILE A 92 -5.09 -20.83 -12.29
CA ILE A 92 -6.25 -20.37 -13.04
C ILE A 92 -7.28 -19.80 -12.05
N LEU A 93 -7.57 -18.52 -12.18
CA LEU A 93 -8.50 -17.80 -11.32
C LEU A 93 -9.94 -17.90 -11.81
N LEU A 94 -10.14 -17.71 -13.11
CA LEU A 94 -11.42 -17.90 -13.79
C LEU A 94 -11.21 -18.32 -15.24
N THR A 95 -12.25 -18.90 -15.81
CA THR A 95 -12.33 -19.28 -17.22
C THR A 95 -13.51 -18.58 -17.87
N VAL A 96 -13.27 -17.95 -19.01
CA VAL A 96 -14.28 -17.28 -19.83
C VAL A 96 -14.39 -17.98 -21.18
N THR A 97 -15.60 -18.21 -21.64
CA THR A 97 -15.86 -18.68 -23.01
C THR A 97 -16.01 -17.45 -23.91
N ASN A 98 -15.17 -17.40 -24.94
CA ASN A 98 -15.23 -16.37 -25.96
C ASN A 98 -16.37 -16.69 -26.94
N THR A 99 -17.45 -15.92 -26.89
CA THR A 99 -18.64 -16.14 -27.72
C THR A 99 -18.37 -15.96 -29.21
N ASP A 100 -17.46 -15.08 -29.58
CA ASP A 100 -17.10 -14.85 -30.99
C ASP A 100 -16.36 -16.06 -31.56
N MET A 101 -15.57 -16.76 -30.73
CA MET A 101 -14.92 -18.00 -31.15
C MET A 101 -15.90 -19.16 -31.29
N GLN A 102 -16.97 -19.18 -30.50
CA GLN A 102 -18.03 -20.20 -30.68
C GLN A 102 -18.71 -20.06 -32.04
N GLU A 103 -19.07 -18.83 -32.41
CA GLU A 103 -19.63 -18.59 -33.75
C GLU A 103 -18.64 -18.95 -34.87
N ALA A 104 -17.36 -18.63 -34.70
CA ALA A 104 -16.33 -18.99 -35.65
C ALA A 104 -16.16 -20.51 -35.77
N ILE A 105 -16.31 -21.26 -34.67
CA ILE A 105 -16.29 -22.75 -34.66
C ILE A 105 -17.48 -23.29 -35.42
N ASP A 106 -18.67 -22.78 -35.22
CA ASP A 106 -19.88 -23.21 -35.90
C ASP A 106 -19.75 -22.99 -37.41
N ASN A 107 -19.28 -21.82 -37.84
CA ASN A 107 -18.98 -21.52 -39.23
C ASN A 107 -17.89 -22.45 -39.81
N GLN A 108 -16.86 -22.78 -39.04
CA GLN A 108 -15.79 -23.71 -39.50
C GLN A 108 -16.28 -25.13 -39.65
N ASN A 109 -17.22 -25.57 -38.81
CA ASN A 109 -17.87 -26.89 -38.98
C ASN A 109 -18.63 -26.97 -40.28
N ASP A 110 -19.29 -25.88 -40.72
CA ASP A 110 -19.96 -25.81 -42.03
C ASP A 110 -18.94 -25.92 -43.18
N VAL A 111 -17.77 -25.28 -43.06
CA VAL A 111 -16.68 -25.40 -44.04
C VAL A 111 -16.20 -26.85 -44.13
N ILE A 112 -15.97 -27.52 -42.99
CA ILE A 112 -15.57 -28.95 -42.96
C ILE A 112 -16.63 -29.83 -43.62
N ALA A 113 -17.91 -29.60 -43.32
CA ALA A 113 -18.99 -30.35 -43.96
C ALA A 113 -19.01 -30.13 -45.49
N LYS A 114 -18.69 -28.92 -45.96
CA LYS A 114 -18.55 -28.66 -47.42
C LYS A 114 -17.33 -29.36 -48.00
N SER A 115 -16.18 -29.34 -47.35
CA SER A 115 -14.96 -30.03 -47.79
C SER A 115 -15.18 -31.57 -47.87
N ASN A 116 -15.88 -32.14 -46.89
CA ASN A 116 -16.23 -33.55 -46.91
C ASN A 116 -17.13 -33.93 -48.10
N ARG A 117 -18.07 -33.08 -48.49
CA ARG A 117 -18.88 -33.24 -49.71
C ARG A 117 -18.01 -33.17 -50.96
N ALA A 118 -17.01 -32.26 -50.99
CA ALA A 118 -16.09 -32.16 -52.11
C ALA A 118 -15.22 -33.41 -52.27
N ILE A 119 -14.72 -34.00 -51.17
CA ILE A 119 -13.99 -35.26 -51.17
C ILE A 119 -14.86 -36.37 -51.74
N ASN A 120 -16.10 -36.48 -51.30
CA ASN A 120 -17.03 -37.51 -51.81
C ASN A 120 -17.29 -37.32 -53.32
N GLY A 121 -17.43 -36.09 -53.78
CA GLY A 121 -17.57 -35.76 -55.20
C GLY A 121 -16.35 -36.14 -56.02
N ALA A 122 -15.15 -35.70 -55.57
CA ALA A 122 -13.87 -36.02 -56.23
C ALA A 122 -13.60 -37.50 -56.25
N THR A 123 -13.86 -38.23 -55.16
CA THR A 123 -13.72 -39.67 -55.05
C THR A 123 -14.65 -40.38 -56.03
N SER A 124 -15.89 -39.96 -56.20
CA SER A 124 -16.84 -40.47 -57.13
C SER A 124 -16.41 -40.20 -58.57
N ALA A 125 -15.89 -39.03 -58.89
CA ALA A 125 -15.33 -38.69 -60.21
C ALA A 125 -14.11 -39.55 -60.51
N LEU A 126 -13.20 -39.76 -59.53
CA LEU A 126 -12.06 -40.68 -59.73
C LEU A 126 -12.49 -42.12 -60.02
N ARG A 127 -13.47 -42.63 -59.29
CA ARG A 127 -14.03 -43.97 -59.51
C ARG A 127 -14.57 -44.10 -60.92
N ASN A 128 -15.34 -43.11 -61.39
CA ASN A 128 -15.91 -43.13 -62.75
C ASN A 128 -14.81 -43.02 -63.80
N ALA A 129 -13.80 -42.21 -63.65
CA ALA A 129 -12.65 -42.06 -64.52
C ALA A 129 -11.86 -43.41 -64.63
N GLN A 130 -11.60 -44.06 -63.47
CA GLN A 130 -10.95 -45.37 -63.40
C GLN A 130 -11.79 -46.45 -64.07
N GLN A 131 -13.10 -46.42 -63.86
CA GLN A 131 -14.00 -47.42 -64.54
C GLN A 131 -13.98 -47.23 -66.05
N SER A 132 -14.07 -46.02 -66.58
CA SER A 132 -13.97 -45.73 -68.01
C SER A 132 -12.63 -46.18 -68.59
N TYR A 133 -11.52 -45.85 -67.85
CA TYR A 133 -10.19 -46.32 -68.28
C TYR A 133 -10.06 -47.82 -68.32
N ASN A 134 -10.60 -48.60 -67.37
CA ASN A 134 -10.52 -50.02 -67.28
C ASN A 134 -11.34 -50.73 -68.39
N GLN A 135 -12.45 -50.14 -68.80
CA GLN A 135 -13.36 -50.61 -69.79
C GLN A 135 -12.97 -50.25 -71.25
N ALA A 136 -12.01 -49.36 -71.43
CA ALA A 136 -11.61 -48.81 -72.71
C ALA A 136 -10.67 -49.78 -73.50
N ASP A 137 -10.72 -49.70 -74.82
CA ASP A 137 -9.78 -50.36 -75.71
C ASP A 137 -8.36 -49.82 -75.54
N PRO A 138 -7.30 -50.59 -75.85
CA PRO A 138 -5.91 -50.20 -75.66
C PRO A 138 -5.55 -48.88 -76.31
N GLU A 139 -6.14 -48.52 -77.43
CA GLU A 139 -5.89 -47.23 -78.11
C GLU A 139 -6.49 -46.04 -77.36
N ALA A 140 -7.65 -46.17 -76.73
CA ALA A 140 -8.34 -45.13 -75.96
C ALA A 140 -7.76 -45.00 -74.56
N LYS A 141 -7.08 -45.96 -73.99
CA LYS A 141 -6.50 -45.92 -72.66
C LYS A 141 -5.47 -44.82 -72.49
N SER A 142 -4.70 -44.53 -73.54
CA SER A 142 -3.72 -43.43 -73.46
C SER A 142 -4.38 -42.05 -73.20
N ALA A 143 -5.50 -41.79 -73.91
CA ALA A 143 -6.23 -40.55 -73.77
C ALA A 143 -6.97 -40.39 -72.37
N LEU A 144 -7.45 -41.55 -71.85
CA LEU A 144 -8.17 -41.56 -70.55
C LEU A 144 -7.25 -41.55 -69.33
N LYS A 145 -5.96 -41.83 -69.48
CA LYS A 145 -4.98 -41.87 -68.42
C LYS A 145 -4.83 -40.45 -67.73
N ASP A 146 -4.82 -39.43 -68.56
CA ASP A 146 -4.71 -38.05 -68.04
C ASP A 146 -5.94 -37.69 -67.22
N GLY A 147 -7.13 -38.11 -67.61
CA GLY A 147 -8.35 -37.89 -66.82
C GLY A 147 -8.35 -38.59 -65.47
N VAL A 148 -7.80 -39.81 -65.39
CA VAL A 148 -7.61 -40.53 -64.13
C VAL A 148 -6.61 -39.77 -63.23
N THR A 149 -5.52 -39.28 -63.84
CA THR A 149 -4.50 -38.51 -63.08
C THR A 149 -5.06 -37.17 -62.53
N GLN A 150 -5.86 -36.48 -63.35
CA GLN A 150 -6.53 -35.24 -62.89
C GLN A 150 -7.55 -35.54 -61.81
N ALA A 151 -8.34 -36.56 -61.89
CA ALA A 151 -9.29 -36.97 -60.87
C ALA A 151 -8.59 -37.38 -59.57
N GLN A 152 -7.44 -38.06 -59.68
CA GLN A 152 -6.59 -38.38 -58.50
C GLN A 152 -6.06 -37.15 -57.83
N GLN A 153 -5.59 -36.18 -58.61
CA GLN A 153 -5.12 -34.90 -58.08
C GLN A 153 -6.28 -34.15 -57.36
N ALA A 154 -7.46 -34.12 -57.95
CA ALA A 154 -8.63 -33.48 -57.34
C ALA A 154 -9.03 -34.11 -55.98
N VAL A 155 -8.86 -35.44 -55.83
CA VAL A 155 -9.05 -36.09 -54.52
C VAL A 155 -7.97 -35.66 -53.53
N THR A 156 -6.71 -35.56 -53.99
CA THR A 156 -5.60 -35.10 -53.15
C THR A 156 -5.84 -33.66 -52.67
N ASP A 157 -6.21 -32.77 -53.57
CA ASP A 157 -6.48 -31.36 -53.26
C ASP A 157 -7.65 -31.24 -52.28
N ALA A 158 -8.76 -31.98 -52.53
CA ALA A 158 -9.92 -31.95 -51.63
C ALA A 158 -9.60 -32.49 -50.22
N ASN A 159 -8.72 -33.49 -50.11
CA ASN A 159 -8.24 -33.99 -48.81
C ASN A 159 -7.36 -32.95 -48.09
N THR A 160 -6.50 -32.27 -48.84
CA THR A 160 -5.67 -31.19 -48.28
C THR A 160 -6.55 -30.06 -47.75
N ASP A 161 -7.53 -29.57 -48.52
CA ASP A 161 -8.47 -28.55 -48.10
C ASP A 161 -9.24 -28.94 -46.83
N ALA A 162 -9.65 -30.23 -46.74
CA ALA A 162 -10.34 -30.74 -45.56
C ALA A 162 -9.42 -30.80 -44.33
N GLN A 163 -8.16 -31.16 -44.52
CA GLN A 163 -7.16 -31.18 -43.44
C GLN A 163 -6.89 -29.75 -42.95
N ASP A 164 -6.76 -28.80 -43.85
CA ASP A 164 -6.55 -27.39 -43.49
C ASP A 164 -7.77 -26.82 -42.72
N ALA A 165 -8.97 -27.17 -43.18
CA ALA A 165 -10.20 -26.80 -42.46
C ALA A 165 -10.25 -27.41 -41.04
N GLN A 166 -9.82 -28.69 -40.89
CA GLN A 166 -9.75 -29.37 -39.59
C GLN A 166 -8.70 -28.70 -38.66
N ASN A 167 -7.52 -28.38 -39.18
CA ASN A 167 -6.47 -27.69 -38.42
C ASN A 167 -6.98 -26.33 -37.91
N LYS A 168 -7.70 -25.61 -38.78
CA LYS A 168 -8.32 -24.35 -38.41
C LYS A 168 -9.36 -24.50 -37.30
N LEU A 169 -10.15 -25.57 -37.28
CA LEU A 169 -11.10 -25.86 -36.21
C LEU A 169 -10.38 -26.07 -34.87
N VAL A 170 -9.29 -26.82 -34.86
CA VAL A 170 -8.48 -27.06 -33.66
C VAL A 170 -7.94 -25.72 -33.10
N ASP A 171 -7.44 -24.83 -33.96
CA ASP A 171 -6.97 -23.50 -33.56
C ASP A 171 -8.06 -22.66 -32.92
N LEU A 172 -9.28 -22.70 -33.46
CA LEU A 172 -10.41 -21.98 -32.90
C LEU A 172 -10.85 -22.57 -31.55
N GLN A 173 -10.87 -23.91 -31.43
CA GLN A 173 -11.20 -24.59 -30.18
C GLN A 173 -10.21 -24.28 -29.07
N ASN A 174 -8.91 -24.16 -29.37
CA ASN A 174 -7.87 -23.77 -28.44
C ASN A 174 -8.06 -22.32 -27.94
N LYS A 175 -8.74 -21.45 -28.70
CA LYS A 175 -9.01 -20.04 -28.34
C LYS A 175 -10.40 -19.87 -27.75
N LEU A 176 -11.23 -20.88 -27.68
CA LEU A 176 -12.60 -20.82 -27.19
C LEU A 176 -12.62 -20.47 -25.72
N ASN A 177 -11.80 -21.12 -24.90
CA ASN A 177 -11.72 -20.89 -23.48
C ASN A 177 -10.47 -20.08 -23.13
N VAL A 178 -10.67 -18.92 -22.51
CA VAL A 178 -9.60 -18.05 -22.07
C VAL A 178 -9.51 -18.09 -20.55
N ASN A 179 -8.34 -18.46 -20.06
CA ASN A 179 -8.06 -18.51 -18.63
C ASN A 179 -7.42 -17.20 -18.16
N LEU A 180 -7.96 -16.61 -17.11
CA LEU A 180 -7.28 -15.58 -16.34
C LEU A 180 -6.45 -16.25 -15.26
N THR A 181 -5.15 -16.02 -15.28
CA THR A 181 -4.21 -16.62 -14.34
C THR A 181 -3.64 -15.60 -13.36
N ALA A 182 -3.21 -16.06 -12.19
CA ALA A 182 -2.53 -15.25 -11.19
C ALA A 182 -1.15 -14.79 -11.70
N PRO A 183 -0.86 -13.49 -11.75
CA PRO A 183 0.43 -12.96 -12.25
C PRO A 183 1.58 -13.11 -11.25
N PHE A 184 1.30 -13.37 -9.97
CA PHE A 184 2.26 -13.59 -8.89
C PHE A 184 1.59 -14.32 -7.72
N ASP A 185 2.39 -14.82 -6.77
CA ASP A 185 1.91 -15.45 -5.55
C ASP A 185 1.23 -14.42 -4.63
N GLY A 186 0.03 -14.72 -4.13
CA GLY A 186 -0.69 -13.76 -3.31
C GLY A 186 -2.08 -14.21 -2.88
N ILE A 187 -2.88 -13.24 -2.48
CA ILE A 187 -4.27 -13.41 -2.07
C ILE A 187 -5.15 -12.72 -3.11
N VAL A 188 -6.13 -13.47 -3.63
CA VAL A 188 -7.10 -12.93 -4.57
C VAL A 188 -8.29 -12.33 -3.82
N SER A 189 -8.72 -11.15 -4.25
CA SER A 189 -10.00 -10.56 -3.86
C SER A 189 -10.95 -10.63 -5.05
N VAL A 190 -12.14 -11.14 -4.83
CA VAL A 190 -13.19 -11.32 -5.84
C VAL A 190 -14.35 -10.38 -5.51
N ASP A 191 -14.71 -9.50 -6.45
CA ASP A 191 -15.89 -8.65 -6.37
C ASP A 191 -16.90 -9.09 -7.44
N ASP A 192 -17.99 -9.70 -6.98
CA ASP A 192 -19.06 -10.22 -7.84
C ASP A 192 -20.08 -9.14 -8.24
N ASN A 193 -19.98 -7.93 -7.68
CA ASN A 193 -20.95 -6.84 -7.89
C ASN A 193 -20.60 -5.98 -9.13
N THR A 194 -20.31 -6.62 -10.25
CA THR A 194 -19.97 -5.90 -11.47
C THR A 194 -21.18 -5.77 -12.42
N LYS A 195 -21.23 -4.70 -13.20
CA LYS A 195 -22.33 -4.42 -14.13
C LYS A 195 -22.38 -5.38 -15.32
N ASP A 196 -21.25 -6.00 -15.65
CA ASP A 196 -21.08 -6.80 -16.87
C ASP A 196 -21.19 -8.31 -16.62
N GLY A 197 -21.55 -8.72 -15.39
CA GLY A 197 -21.73 -10.12 -15.02
C GLY A 197 -20.43 -10.94 -14.91
N LEU A 198 -19.28 -10.29 -15.09
CA LEU A 198 -17.96 -10.88 -14.82
C LEU A 198 -17.41 -10.32 -13.51
N PRO A 199 -16.83 -11.13 -12.63
CA PRO A 199 -16.25 -10.64 -11.38
C PRO A 199 -15.01 -9.79 -11.66
N ALA A 200 -14.83 -8.75 -10.86
CA ALA A 200 -13.56 -8.03 -10.81
C ALA A 200 -12.61 -8.73 -9.84
N LEU A 201 -11.41 -9.07 -10.30
CA LEU A 201 -10.40 -9.72 -9.49
C LEU A 201 -9.25 -8.78 -9.20
N THR A 202 -8.83 -8.76 -7.95
CA THR A 202 -7.67 -8.01 -7.50
C THR A 202 -6.71 -8.95 -6.79
N MET A 203 -5.44 -8.93 -7.20
CA MET A 203 -4.37 -9.68 -6.55
C MET A 203 -3.59 -8.80 -5.58
N ASN A 204 -3.37 -9.33 -4.38
CA ASN A 204 -2.56 -8.69 -3.34
C ASN A 204 -1.43 -9.64 -2.94
N THR A 205 -0.20 -9.14 -2.81
CA THR A 205 0.89 -9.94 -2.23
C THR A 205 0.61 -10.24 -0.77
N THR A 206 1.15 -11.33 -0.25
CA THR A 206 1.08 -11.69 1.18
C THR A 206 1.95 -10.78 2.03
N GLU A 207 2.97 -10.18 1.45
CA GLU A 207 3.85 -9.23 2.11
C GLU A 207 3.12 -7.94 2.43
N LYS A 208 3.21 -7.50 3.70
CA LYS A 208 2.52 -6.32 4.21
C LYS A 208 3.48 -5.17 4.40
N VAL A 209 3.03 -3.99 4.02
CA VAL A 209 3.76 -2.73 4.21
C VAL A 209 2.88 -1.71 4.92
N LEU A 210 3.50 -0.96 5.80
CA LEU A 210 2.96 0.30 6.26
C LEU A 210 2.99 1.29 5.09
N GLN A 211 1.89 1.96 4.84
CA GLN A 211 1.81 3.16 4.01
C GLN A 211 1.41 4.34 4.90
N ALA A 212 2.28 5.31 5.00
CA ALA A 212 2.06 6.52 5.79
C ALA A 212 2.55 7.75 5.03
N THR A 213 2.25 8.94 5.54
CA THR A 213 2.64 10.19 4.90
C THR A 213 3.33 11.10 5.91
N VAL A 214 4.32 11.86 5.43
CA VAL A 214 4.99 12.93 6.17
C VAL A 214 4.65 14.27 5.53
N SER A 215 4.46 15.32 6.35
CA SER A 215 4.21 16.68 5.87
C SER A 215 5.45 17.29 5.21
N GLU A 216 5.26 18.26 4.31
CA GLU A 216 6.36 19.04 3.72
C GLU A 216 7.28 19.71 4.76
N TYR A 217 6.72 20.07 5.93
CA TYR A 217 7.47 20.70 7.04
C TYR A 217 8.42 19.72 7.74
N ASP A 218 8.11 18.44 7.71
CA ASP A 218 8.88 17.39 8.39
C ASP A 218 9.60 16.45 7.42
N TYR A 219 9.44 16.66 6.10
CA TYR A 219 10.02 15.82 5.07
C TYR A 219 11.52 15.60 5.23
N ASN A 220 12.28 16.68 5.50
CA ASN A 220 13.74 16.63 5.68
C ASN A 220 14.19 15.98 6.99
N LYS A 221 13.26 15.58 7.87
CA LYS A 221 13.54 14.89 9.14
C LYS A 221 13.30 13.39 9.07
N VAL A 222 12.89 12.91 7.92
CA VAL A 222 12.53 11.50 7.69
C VAL A 222 13.27 10.99 6.46
N HIS A 223 14.01 9.90 6.62
CA HIS A 223 14.84 9.34 5.54
C HIS A 223 14.62 7.83 5.42
N SER A 224 14.91 7.29 4.25
CA SER A 224 15.02 5.84 4.08
C SER A 224 16.08 5.29 5.01
N GLY A 225 15.80 4.18 5.67
CA GLY A 225 16.64 3.57 6.70
C GLY A 225 16.37 4.04 8.13
N ASP A 226 15.61 5.12 8.34
CA ASP A 226 15.25 5.58 9.67
C ASP A 226 14.39 4.54 10.39
N LYS A 227 14.73 4.28 11.66
CA LYS A 227 13.95 3.37 12.51
C LYS A 227 12.63 4.03 12.90
N VAL A 228 11.55 3.29 12.74
CA VAL A 228 10.21 3.72 13.11
C VAL A 228 9.53 2.69 14.00
N THR A 229 8.71 3.16 14.93
CA THR A 229 7.85 2.30 15.74
C THR A 229 6.43 2.38 15.17
N VAL A 230 5.90 1.23 14.76
CA VAL A 230 4.54 1.06 14.27
C VAL A 230 3.69 0.45 15.38
N SER A 231 2.57 1.08 15.69
CA SER A 231 1.64 0.67 16.75
C SER A 231 0.24 0.54 16.17
N GLY A 232 -0.38 -0.61 16.32
CA GLY A 232 -1.80 -0.79 16.03
C GLY A 232 -2.67 -0.03 17.04
N ILE A 233 -3.80 0.47 16.59
CA ILE A 233 -4.77 1.17 17.47
C ILE A 233 -5.66 0.19 18.26
N ASP A 234 -5.63 -1.07 17.89
CA ASP A 234 -6.43 -2.19 18.42
C ASP A 234 -5.69 -3.03 19.48
N GLY A 235 -4.50 -2.61 19.90
CA GLY A 235 -3.64 -3.36 20.84
C GLY A 235 -2.68 -4.33 20.18
N THR A 236 -2.58 -4.36 18.85
CA THR A 236 -1.51 -5.10 18.14
C THR A 236 -0.14 -4.73 18.72
N PRO A 237 0.74 -5.72 19.01
CA PRO A 237 2.06 -5.46 19.54
C PRO A 237 2.86 -4.49 18.66
N ASN A 238 3.55 -3.55 19.30
CA ASN A 238 4.39 -2.59 18.59
C ASN A 238 5.50 -3.31 17.83
N GLN A 239 5.77 -2.83 16.63
CA GLN A 239 6.90 -3.28 15.82
C GLN A 239 7.85 -2.11 15.57
N THR A 240 9.15 -2.37 15.74
CA THR A 240 10.20 -1.46 15.23
C THR A 240 10.71 -2.00 13.91
N THR A 241 10.68 -1.14 12.89
CA THR A 241 11.12 -1.45 11.53
C THR A 241 11.89 -0.26 10.97
N ALA A 242 12.39 -0.35 9.74
CA ALA A 242 13.02 0.76 9.04
C ALA A 242 12.11 1.28 7.92
N ILE A 243 12.24 2.55 7.59
CA ILE A 243 11.60 3.12 6.39
C ILE A 243 12.32 2.55 5.16
N ASP A 244 11.59 1.88 4.29
CA ASP A 244 12.13 1.32 3.06
C ASP A 244 12.31 2.43 2.01
N LYS A 245 11.25 3.20 1.82
CA LYS A 245 11.17 4.21 0.76
C LYS A 245 10.39 5.42 1.24
N ILE A 246 10.84 6.59 0.82
CA ILE A 246 10.11 7.85 0.89
C ILE A 246 9.95 8.41 -0.53
N GLU A 247 8.72 8.78 -0.90
CA GLU A 247 8.42 9.30 -2.23
C GLU A 247 8.77 10.78 -2.33
N GLN A 248 9.24 11.20 -3.51
CA GLN A 248 9.46 12.61 -3.83
C GLN A 248 8.22 13.26 -4.48
N ILE A 249 7.32 12.42 -4.98
CA ILE A 249 6.05 12.87 -5.54
C ILE A 249 5.02 12.85 -4.42
N PRO A 250 4.33 13.99 -4.17
CA PRO A 250 3.36 14.05 -3.08
C PRO A 250 2.15 13.18 -3.37
N ALA A 251 1.53 12.68 -2.31
CA ALA A 251 0.17 12.16 -2.36
C ALA A 251 -0.81 13.28 -2.76
N GLU A 252 -2.04 12.94 -3.15
CA GLU A 252 -3.07 13.91 -3.49
C GLU A 252 -3.17 15.03 -2.46
N LYS A 253 -3.26 16.28 -2.94
CA LYS A 253 -3.23 17.48 -2.11
C LYS A 253 -4.40 17.48 -1.13
N SER A 254 -4.08 17.40 0.15
CA SER A 254 -4.97 17.85 1.22
C SER A 254 -4.97 19.38 1.26
N LYS A 255 -6.11 20.01 1.56
CA LYS A 255 -6.23 21.46 1.59
C LYS A 255 -5.14 22.09 2.45
N GLY A 256 -4.15 22.73 1.84
CA GLY A 256 -3.19 23.64 2.48
C GLY A 256 -1.83 23.06 2.86
N THR A 257 -1.65 21.74 3.00
CA THR A 257 -0.36 21.12 3.33
C THR A 257 -0.08 19.97 2.39
N THR A 258 1.14 19.89 1.89
CA THR A 258 1.59 18.82 1.02
C THR A 258 2.11 17.65 1.86
N TYR A 259 1.72 16.42 1.49
CA TYR A 259 2.14 15.20 2.16
C TYR A 259 2.87 14.27 1.20
N TYR A 260 3.96 13.67 1.66
CA TYR A 260 4.78 12.74 0.91
C TYR A 260 4.64 11.33 1.46
N PRO A 261 4.31 10.35 0.62
CA PRO A 261 4.18 8.97 1.06
C PRO A 261 5.53 8.37 1.45
N PHE A 262 5.50 7.49 2.43
CA PHE A 262 6.61 6.60 2.74
C PHE A 262 6.08 5.21 3.13
N SER A 263 6.93 4.21 3.00
CA SER A 263 6.60 2.82 3.31
C SER A 263 7.65 2.18 4.22
N ALA A 264 7.19 1.18 4.96
CA ALA A 264 8.05 0.34 5.79
C ALA A 264 7.42 -1.07 5.90
N HIS A 265 8.23 -2.11 5.96
CA HIS A 265 7.75 -3.47 6.15
C HIS A 265 7.11 -3.67 7.52
N VAL A 266 5.99 -4.38 7.54
CA VAL A 266 5.34 -4.81 8.78
C VAL A 266 5.09 -6.32 8.76
N ASN A 267 5.11 -6.93 9.95
CA ASN A 267 4.95 -8.36 10.12
C ASN A 267 3.48 -8.82 9.98
N GLU A 268 3.27 -10.12 10.11
CA GLU A 268 1.96 -10.76 9.92
C GLU A 268 0.92 -10.39 10.98
N ASN A 269 1.32 -9.88 12.14
CA ASN A 269 0.40 -9.50 13.22
C ASN A 269 -0.52 -8.33 12.84
N PHE A 270 -0.14 -7.55 11.85
CA PHE A 270 -0.96 -6.46 11.33
C PHE A 270 -1.94 -6.96 10.27
N LEU A 271 -3.15 -6.39 10.24
CA LEU A 271 -4.17 -6.74 9.26
C LEU A 271 -4.16 -5.76 8.07
N TYR A 272 -4.51 -6.24 6.87
CA TYR A 272 -4.71 -5.34 5.72
C TYR A 272 -5.80 -4.32 6.03
N GLY A 273 -5.56 -3.06 5.67
CA GLY A 273 -6.46 -1.94 5.93
C GLY A 273 -6.41 -1.41 7.36
N GLN A 274 -5.65 -2.05 8.27
CA GLN A 274 -5.53 -1.63 9.66
C GLN A 274 -4.89 -0.24 9.74
N SER A 275 -5.52 0.62 10.54
CA SER A 275 -4.95 1.94 10.87
C SER A 275 -3.88 1.78 11.95
N VAL A 276 -2.76 2.45 11.76
CA VAL A 276 -1.61 2.39 12.67
C VAL A 276 -1.08 3.78 12.97
N LYS A 277 -0.45 3.91 14.12
CA LYS A 277 0.32 5.08 14.52
C LYS A 277 1.81 4.80 14.30
N VAL A 278 2.48 5.74 13.66
CA VAL A 278 3.91 5.66 13.34
C VAL A 278 4.66 6.72 14.12
N LYS A 279 5.71 6.32 14.81
CA LYS A 279 6.61 7.24 15.53
C LYS A 279 8.01 7.14 14.93
N VAL A 280 8.53 8.27 14.47
CA VAL A 280 9.91 8.42 14.00
C VAL A 280 10.70 9.15 15.07
N PRO A 281 11.62 8.49 15.80
CA PRO A 281 12.48 9.13 16.77
C PRO A 281 13.28 10.26 16.13
N GLN A 282 13.49 11.35 16.90
CA GLN A 282 14.31 12.46 16.45
C GLN A 282 15.57 12.52 17.31
N ASN A 283 16.72 12.69 16.68
CA ASN A 283 18.02 12.76 17.37
C ASN A 283 18.45 14.19 17.71
N ASP A 284 17.74 15.19 17.15
CA ASP A 284 18.05 16.59 17.43
C ASP A 284 17.90 16.90 18.92
N LEU A 285 18.92 17.51 19.51
CA LEU A 285 18.89 17.96 20.88
C LEU A 285 18.10 19.26 20.97
N LYS A 286 17.25 19.38 22.01
CA LYS A 286 16.37 20.52 22.21
C LYS A 286 16.57 21.14 23.59
N VAL A 287 16.68 22.47 23.61
CA VAL A 287 16.72 23.25 24.83
C VAL A 287 15.68 24.37 24.78
N PRO A 288 15.07 24.78 25.91
CA PRO A 288 14.21 25.95 25.95
C PRO A 288 14.95 27.20 25.49
N SER A 289 14.23 28.15 24.89
CA SER A 289 14.84 29.44 24.50
C SER A 289 15.47 30.19 25.68
N THR A 290 14.97 29.96 26.88
CA THR A 290 15.47 30.51 28.14
C THR A 290 16.82 29.94 28.58
N ALA A 291 17.30 28.84 27.98
CA ALA A 291 18.63 28.28 28.27
C ALA A 291 19.75 28.88 27.40
N VAL A 292 19.41 29.71 26.42
CA VAL A 292 20.38 30.32 25.51
C VAL A 292 20.51 31.82 25.80
N TYR A 293 21.70 32.27 26.15
CA TYR A 293 22.01 33.70 26.40
C TYR A 293 23.12 34.16 25.46
N LYS A 294 22.81 35.14 24.60
CA LYS A 294 23.74 35.70 23.60
C LYS A 294 24.51 34.67 22.81
N GLY A 295 23.81 33.59 22.34
CA GLY A 295 24.38 32.51 21.54
C GLY A 295 25.21 31.48 22.35
N ASN A 296 25.19 31.56 23.68
CA ASN A 296 25.88 30.63 24.54
C ASN A 296 24.93 29.85 25.43
N ILE A 297 25.32 28.64 25.77
CA ILE A 297 24.67 27.78 26.76
C ILE A 297 25.63 27.62 27.95
N TYR A 298 25.11 27.59 29.16
CA TYR A 298 25.89 27.31 30.37
C TYR A 298 25.55 25.87 30.79
N LYS A 299 26.53 24.96 30.64
CA LYS A 299 26.43 23.58 31.16
C LYS A 299 26.67 23.60 32.67
N ILE A 300 26.07 22.66 33.37
CA ILE A 300 26.36 22.41 34.78
C ILE A 300 27.29 21.19 34.85
N ILE A 301 28.55 21.44 35.25
CA ILE A 301 29.57 20.43 35.41
C ILE A 301 30.05 20.49 36.88
N ASP A 302 29.92 19.40 37.60
CA ASP A 302 30.28 19.31 39.03
C ASP A 302 29.65 20.44 39.86
N GLY A 303 28.37 20.77 39.59
CA GLY A 303 27.63 21.82 40.27
C GLY A 303 28.08 23.25 39.92
N LYS A 304 28.88 23.45 38.87
CA LYS A 304 29.37 24.79 38.44
C LYS A 304 28.95 25.07 37.00
N ALA A 305 28.63 26.35 36.72
CA ALA A 305 28.33 26.83 35.38
C ALA A 305 29.57 26.83 34.48
N SER A 306 29.52 26.19 33.38
CA SER A 306 30.55 26.16 32.31
C SER A 306 29.96 26.78 31.05
N ARG A 307 30.46 27.91 30.61
CA ARG A 307 30.01 28.58 29.39
C ARG A 307 30.51 27.84 28.17
N VAL A 308 29.57 27.49 27.26
CA VAL A 308 29.86 26.81 26.01
C VAL A 308 29.26 27.64 24.86
N ASN A 309 30.08 27.88 23.83
CA ASN A 309 29.57 28.39 22.57
C ASN A 309 28.80 27.26 21.85
N ALA A 310 27.51 27.42 21.69
CA ALA A 310 26.67 26.39 21.12
C ALA A 310 26.17 26.84 19.73
N ASP A 311 26.26 25.95 18.75
CA ASP A 311 25.57 26.13 17.47
C ASP A 311 24.11 25.79 17.65
N VAL A 312 23.25 26.81 17.63
CA VAL A 312 21.82 26.68 17.92
C VAL A 312 20.97 27.30 16.82
N THR A 313 19.90 26.60 16.44
CA THR A 313 18.89 27.10 15.50
C THR A 313 17.56 27.28 16.21
N LYS A 314 16.95 28.45 16.10
CA LYS A 314 15.67 28.74 16.76
C LYS A 314 14.55 27.92 16.14
N ALA A 315 13.77 27.25 16.97
CA ALA A 315 12.60 26.45 16.61
C ALA A 315 11.43 26.74 17.56
N GLY A 316 10.64 27.74 17.22
CA GLY A 316 9.52 28.21 18.05
C GLY A 316 10.00 28.77 19.42
N THR A 317 9.53 28.16 20.52
CA THR A 317 9.89 28.50 21.91
C THR A 317 11.16 27.79 22.39
N SER A 318 11.89 27.12 21.52
CA SER A 318 13.07 26.30 21.84
C SER A 318 14.18 26.54 20.82
N TYR A 319 15.37 26.04 21.12
CA TYR A 319 16.47 25.92 20.18
C TYR A 319 16.81 24.44 19.92
N ILE A 320 17.05 24.11 18.67
CA ILE A 320 17.73 22.88 18.28
C ILE A 320 19.22 23.13 18.41
N VAL A 321 19.92 22.26 19.12
CA VAL A 321 21.36 22.37 19.36
C VAL A 321 22.10 21.39 18.46
N LYS A 322 22.93 21.94 17.57
CA LYS A 322 23.76 21.14 16.65
C LYS A 322 25.08 20.74 17.28
N SER A 323 25.62 21.58 18.16
CA SER A 323 26.87 21.30 18.87
C SER A 323 26.94 22.10 20.18
N GLY A 324 27.83 21.65 21.08
CA GLY A 324 28.08 22.34 22.35
C GLY A 324 27.49 21.65 23.58
N VAL A 325 26.40 20.90 23.45
CA VAL A 325 25.82 20.09 24.54
C VAL A 325 25.49 18.69 24.05
N ALA A 326 25.43 17.74 24.98
CA ALA A 326 25.02 16.37 24.73
C ALA A 326 23.68 16.07 25.40
N LYS A 327 23.05 14.96 24.97
CA LYS A 327 21.85 14.45 25.62
C LYS A 327 22.15 14.15 27.10
N ASP A 328 21.16 14.38 27.96
CA ASP A 328 21.19 14.16 29.40
C ASP A 328 22.16 15.08 30.17
N GLU A 329 22.86 16.00 29.48
CA GLU A 329 23.59 17.08 30.17
C GLU A 329 22.62 18.09 30.76
N LYS A 330 23.01 18.67 31.91
CA LYS A 330 22.27 19.75 32.57
C LYS A 330 22.77 21.11 32.09
N VAL A 331 21.84 22.02 31.79
CA VAL A 331 22.13 23.41 31.40
C VAL A 331 21.35 24.36 32.28
N VAL A 332 21.88 25.55 32.45
CA VAL A 332 21.27 26.61 33.27
C VAL A 332 20.10 27.25 32.51
N LEU A 333 18.96 27.41 33.17
CA LEU A 333 17.83 28.17 32.65
C LEU A 333 17.96 29.66 33.08
N ASN A 334 17.52 30.54 32.18
CA ASN A 334 17.55 32.02 32.39
C ASN A 334 18.93 32.54 32.77
N PRO A 335 20.04 32.09 32.09
CA PRO A 335 21.34 32.72 32.38
C PRO A 335 21.29 34.18 31.96
N ASP A 336 21.92 35.04 32.81
CA ASP A 336 21.96 36.49 32.63
C ASP A 336 23.40 37.03 32.59
N SER A 337 23.55 38.36 32.64
CA SER A 337 24.85 39.01 32.61
C SER A 337 25.66 38.81 33.89
N HIS A 338 25.04 38.33 34.96
CA HIS A 338 25.67 38.15 36.28
C HIS A 338 26.24 36.75 36.44
N LEU A 339 25.76 35.76 35.66
CA LEU A 339 26.25 34.40 35.72
C LEU A 339 27.69 34.33 35.18
N LYS A 340 28.62 33.97 36.06
CA LYS A 340 30.03 33.83 35.73
C LYS A 340 30.40 32.37 35.40
N ASN A 341 31.37 32.22 34.54
CA ASN A 341 31.95 30.90 34.30
C ASN A 341 32.61 30.36 35.58
N GLY A 342 32.30 29.15 35.99
CA GLY A 342 32.77 28.53 37.24
C GLY A 342 31.91 28.83 38.49
N GLU A 343 30.83 29.61 38.35
CA GLU A 343 29.90 29.90 39.45
C GLU A 343 29.14 28.66 39.90
N ALA A 344 29.01 28.48 41.21
CA ALA A 344 28.26 27.35 41.77
C ALA A 344 26.75 27.49 41.49
N ILE A 345 26.15 26.48 40.98
CA ILE A 345 24.71 26.35 40.69
C ILE A 345 24.11 25.43 41.76
N ASN A 346 23.21 25.94 42.54
CA ASN A 346 22.42 25.10 43.45
C ASN A 346 21.22 24.59 42.67
N ASP A 347 21.23 23.27 42.42
CA ASP A 347 20.21 22.51 41.69
C ASP A 347 19.05 22.11 42.62
#